data_1e167dfb11062094a503b307d6b299a6
#
_entry.id   1e167dfb11062094a503b307d6b299a6
#
_cell.length_a   1.000
_cell.length_b   1.000
_cell.length_c   1.000
_cell.angle_alpha   90.00
_cell.angle_beta   90.00
_cell.angle_gamma   90.00
#
_symmetry.space_group_name_H-M   'P 1'
#
loop_
_entity.id
_entity.type
_entity.pdbx_description
1 polymer ?
#
loop_
_entity_poly.entity_id
_entity_poly.type
_entity_poly.pdbx_seq_one_letter_code
_entity_poly.pdbx_strand_id
1 'polypeptide(L)'
;SELTNMIKYANRFRIKIIGIASKPDSFLLKASDVKLILPKVKEADVTGMVPTSSTSITLLLGDCLATTVMYQKKFSKEKFKVFHPGGNIGSSLLLAKDIMISGKKMPVINYKKNFKEALKIMNQKKLGIVVIIKNKFIKGLVTDGDLRRDLKNNSINKDLNKFMSNKPLVVNENMPASKALGIMNEKKITSLLVVTDKDLKKSNKRLKGIIHIHFLLQSGAR
;
A
#
# COMPACT_ATOMS: atom_id res chain seq x y z
N SER A 1 -34.63 -33.30 -6.07
CA SER A 1 -33.48 -32.42 -6.30
C SER A 1 -32.65 -32.34 -5.01
N GLU A 2 -31.37 -32.43 -5.11
CA GLU A 2 -30.41 -32.29 -3.98
C GLU A 2 -30.57 -30.97 -3.23
N LEU A 3 -31.06 -29.94 -3.91
CA LEU A 3 -31.29 -28.60 -3.33
C LEU A 3 -32.61 -28.46 -2.55
N THR A 4 -33.49 -29.47 -2.55
CA THR A 4 -34.83 -29.35 -1.97
C THR A 4 -34.81 -28.95 -0.49
N ASN A 5 -33.94 -29.55 0.30
CA ASN A 5 -33.86 -29.25 1.74
C ASN A 5 -33.30 -27.85 1.99
N MET A 6 -32.33 -27.39 1.21
CA MET A 6 -31.76 -26.05 1.27
C MET A 6 -32.82 -24.99 0.93
N ILE A 7 -33.60 -25.22 -0.12
CA ILE A 7 -34.68 -24.31 -0.53
C ILE A 7 -35.78 -24.25 0.55
N LYS A 8 -36.18 -25.40 1.12
CA LYS A 8 -37.16 -25.44 2.24
C LYS A 8 -36.67 -24.69 3.45
N TYR A 9 -35.36 -24.83 3.78
CA TYR A 9 -34.71 -24.07 4.85
C TYR A 9 -34.77 -22.56 4.60
N ALA A 10 -34.31 -22.12 3.42
CA ALA A 10 -34.32 -20.72 3.04
C ALA A 10 -35.72 -20.11 3.13
N ASN A 11 -36.74 -20.81 2.61
CA ASN A 11 -38.14 -20.38 2.66
C ASN A 11 -38.66 -20.29 4.10
N ARG A 12 -38.36 -21.28 4.97
CA ARG A 12 -38.73 -21.26 6.38
C ARG A 12 -38.20 -20.02 7.10
N PHE A 13 -37.00 -19.62 6.82
CA PHE A 13 -36.33 -18.47 7.45
C PHE A 13 -36.44 -17.16 6.64
N ARG A 14 -37.27 -17.15 5.58
CA ARG A 14 -37.49 -15.99 4.69
C ARG A 14 -36.19 -15.44 4.09
N ILE A 15 -35.23 -16.33 3.82
CA ILE A 15 -33.97 -15.97 3.15
C ILE A 15 -34.24 -15.85 1.65
N LYS A 16 -33.87 -14.74 1.06
CA LYS A 16 -34.00 -14.50 -0.39
C LYS A 16 -33.13 -15.45 -1.18
N ILE A 17 -33.70 -16.06 -2.22
CA ILE A 17 -33.00 -17.00 -3.10
C ILE A 17 -32.77 -16.37 -4.46
N ILE A 18 -31.52 -16.38 -4.90
CA ILE A 18 -31.13 -16.07 -6.28
C ILE A 18 -30.79 -17.38 -6.97
N GLY A 19 -31.64 -17.82 -7.89
CA GLY A 19 -31.43 -19.06 -8.62
C GLY A 19 -30.73 -18.83 -9.96
N ILE A 20 -29.74 -19.65 -10.26
CA ILE A 20 -28.99 -19.63 -11.53
C ILE A 20 -29.12 -21.01 -12.15
N ALA A 21 -29.73 -21.10 -13.32
CA ALA A 21 -29.87 -22.36 -14.05
C ALA A 21 -30.16 -22.12 -15.54
N SER A 22 -29.91 -23.11 -16.38
CA SER A 22 -30.21 -23.05 -17.81
C SER A 22 -31.62 -23.50 -18.19
N LYS A 23 -32.34 -24.20 -17.27
CA LYS A 23 -33.74 -24.65 -17.48
C LYS A 23 -34.70 -23.71 -16.77
N PRO A 24 -35.50 -22.89 -17.49
CA PRO A 24 -36.42 -21.92 -16.87
C PRO A 24 -37.42 -22.55 -15.90
N ASP A 25 -37.88 -23.76 -16.22
CA ASP A 25 -38.87 -24.50 -15.41
C ASP A 25 -38.24 -25.38 -14.34
N SER A 26 -36.96 -25.24 -14.05
CA SER A 26 -36.31 -26.01 -12.99
C SER A 26 -36.89 -25.69 -11.61
N PHE A 27 -36.88 -26.68 -10.71
CA PHE A 27 -37.35 -26.52 -9.33
C PHE A 27 -36.64 -25.35 -8.62
N LEU A 28 -35.33 -25.19 -8.86
CA LEU A 28 -34.59 -24.08 -8.29
C LEU A 28 -35.14 -22.72 -8.74
N LEU A 29 -35.32 -22.52 -10.05
CA LEU A 29 -35.80 -21.21 -10.55
C LEU A 29 -37.25 -20.94 -10.14
N LYS A 30 -38.10 -21.98 -10.09
CA LYS A 30 -39.47 -21.82 -9.58
C LYS A 30 -39.53 -21.37 -8.13
N ALA A 31 -38.59 -21.82 -7.32
CA ALA A 31 -38.49 -21.46 -5.90
C ALA A 31 -37.71 -20.18 -5.60
N SER A 32 -37.09 -19.53 -6.62
CA SER A 32 -36.22 -18.38 -6.44
C SER A 32 -36.96 -17.06 -6.53
N ASP A 33 -36.57 -16.11 -5.69
CA ASP A 33 -37.03 -14.71 -5.72
C ASP A 33 -36.47 -13.95 -6.93
N VAL A 34 -35.20 -14.22 -7.27
CA VAL A 34 -34.52 -13.70 -8.44
C VAL A 34 -34.06 -14.85 -9.32
N LYS A 35 -34.36 -14.77 -10.61
CA LYS A 35 -34.09 -15.84 -11.58
C LYS A 35 -33.07 -15.35 -12.59
N LEU A 36 -31.90 -15.99 -12.64
CA LEU A 36 -30.86 -15.76 -13.64
C LEU A 36 -30.79 -16.97 -14.55
N ILE A 37 -31.29 -16.81 -15.77
CA ILE A 37 -31.38 -17.89 -16.75
C ILE A 37 -30.14 -17.86 -17.62
N LEU A 38 -29.32 -18.93 -17.52
CA LEU A 38 -28.16 -19.12 -18.38
C LEU A 38 -28.59 -19.62 -19.77
N PRO A 39 -27.86 -19.26 -20.83
CA PRO A 39 -28.10 -19.86 -22.14
C PRO A 39 -27.86 -21.37 -22.08
N LYS A 40 -28.65 -22.12 -22.86
CA LYS A 40 -28.42 -23.54 -23.06
C LYS A 40 -27.22 -23.70 -24.01
N VAL A 41 -26.15 -24.31 -23.54
CA VAL A 41 -24.93 -24.55 -24.32
C VAL A 41 -24.60 -26.05 -24.38
N LYS A 42 -23.89 -26.43 -25.43
CA LYS A 42 -23.32 -27.77 -25.54
C LYS A 42 -22.04 -27.83 -24.71
N GLU A 43 -21.87 -28.89 -23.94
CA GLU A 43 -20.63 -29.13 -23.23
C GLU A 43 -19.48 -29.43 -24.20
N ALA A 44 -18.26 -29.00 -23.84
CA ALA A 44 -17.10 -29.12 -24.75
C ALA A 44 -16.41 -30.49 -24.68
N ASP A 45 -16.78 -31.33 -23.70
CA ASP A 45 -16.25 -32.69 -23.64
C ASP A 45 -16.83 -33.60 -24.75
N VAL A 46 -16.12 -34.67 -25.08
CA VAL A 46 -16.48 -35.60 -26.17
C VAL A 46 -17.81 -36.34 -25.94
N THR A 47 -18.23 -36.48 -24.68
CA THR A 47 -19.48 -37.15 -24.29
C THR A 47 -20.67 -36.17 -24.17
N GLY A 48 -20.41 -34.89 -24.07
CA GLY A 48 -21.40 -33.85 -23.82
C GLY A 48 -22.05 -33.91 -22.40
N MET A 49 -21.43 -34.65 -21.47
CA MET A 49 -21.94 -34.89 -20.13
C MET A 49 -21.15 -34.17 -19.02
N VAL A 50 -19.84 -33.97 -19.24
CA VAL A 50 -18.98 -33.35 -18.24
C VAL A 50 -19.13 -31.83 -18.28
N PRO A 51 -19.49 -31.17 -17.15
CA PRO A 51 -19.66 -29.75 -17.12
C PRO A 51 -18.36 -29.00 -17.50
N THR A 52 -18.41 -28.22 -18.54
CA THR A 52 -17.29 -27.42 -19.10
C THR A 52 -17.78 -26.04 -19.53
N SER A 53 -18.53 -25.96 -20.65
CA SER A 53 -19.10 -24.70 -21.13
C SER A 53 -20.09 -24.11 -20.13
N SER A 54 -20.92 -24.93 -19.51
CA SER A 54 -21.89 -24.51 -18.49
C SER A 54 -21.22 -23.93 -17.23
N THR A 55 -20.14 -24.55 -16.75
CA THR A 55 -19.36 -24.04 -15.61
C THR A 55 -18.65 -22.74 -15.95
N SER A 56 -18.09 -22.62 -17.16
CA SER A 56 -17.42 -21.40 -17.62
C SER A 56 -18.39 -20.21 -17.69
N ILE A 57 -19.60 -20.40 -18.20
CA ILE A 57 -20.64 -19.36 -18.26
C ILE A 57 -21.11 -18.97 -16.85
N THR A 58 -21.25 -19.94 -15.95
CA THR A 58 -21.65 -19.69 -14.56
C THR A 58 -20.58 -18.86 -13.84
N LEU A 59 -19.31 -19.17 -14.04
CA LEU A 59 -18.19 -18.39 -13.48
C LEU A 59 -18.19 -16.97 -14.04
N LEU A 60 -18.32 -16.82 -15.36
CA LEU A 60 -18.38 -15.50 -16.01
C LEU A 60 -19.52 -14.65 -15.46
N LEU A 61 -20.72 -15.22 -15.28
CA LEU A 61 -21.86 -14.53 -14.68
C LEU A 61 -21.52 -14.06 -13.25
N GLY A 62 -20.89 -14.94 -12.46
CA GLY A 62 -20.45 -14.62 -11.09
C GLY A 62 -19.49 -13.44 -11.05
N ASP A 63 -18.49 -13.44 -11.94
CA ASP A 63 -17.52 -12.33 -12.05
C ASP A 63 -18.19 -11.03 -12.50
N CYS A 64 -19.13 -11.10 -13.45
CA CYS A 64 -19.90 -9.93 -13.89
C CYS A 64 -20.74 -9.34 -12.73
N LEU A 65 -21.39 -10.17 -11.96
CA LEU A 65 -22.17 -9.74 -10.78
C LEU A 65 -21.25 -9.11 -9.73
N ALA A 66 -20.15 -9.76 -9.39
CA ALA A 66 -19.18 -9.26 -8.41
C ALA A 66 -18.61 -7.91 -8.82
N THR A 67 -18.14 -7.78 -10.06
CA THR A 67 -17.57 -6.52 -10.57
C THR A 67 -18.62 -5.40 -10.66
N THR A 68 -19.87 -5.72 -11.03
CA THR A 68 -20.99 -4.76 -11.03
C THR A 68 -21.26 -4.24 -9.62
N VAL A 69 -21.30 -5.12 -8.61
CA VAL A 69 -21.48 -4.73 -7.19
C VAL A 69 -20.29 -3.89 -6.71
N MET A 70 -19.06 -4.25 -7.09
CA MET A 70 -17.88 -3.45 -6.78
C MET A 70 -18.00 -2.03 -7.36
N TYR A 71 -18.44 -1.90 -8.60
CA TYR A 71 -18.65 -0.61 -9.25
C TYR A 71 -19.73 0.22 -8.53
N GLN A 72 -20.90 -0.36 -8.26
CA GLN A 72 -21.99 0.32 -7.55
C GLN A 72 -21.59 0.78 -6.14
N LYS A 73 -20.81 -0.03 -5.42
CA LYS A 73 -20.31 0.28 -4.06
C LYS A 73 -19.10 1.22 -4.09
N LYS A 74 -18.67 1.72 -5.26
CA LYS A 74 -17.46 2.53 -5.42
C LYS A 74 -16.27 1.90 -4.69
N PHE A 75 -16.06 0.59 -4.99
CA PHE A 75 -14.97 -0.16 -4.38
C PHE A 75 -13.64 0.33 -4.96
N SER A 76 -12.71 0.73 -4.10
CA SER A 76 -11.43 1.32 -4.50
C SER A 76 -10.24 0.45 -4.07
N LYS A 77 -9.05 0.77 -4.60
CA LYS A 77 -7.80 0.11 -4.20
C LYS A 77 -7.53 0.24 -2.70
N GLU A 78 -7.91 1.36 -2.09
CA GLU A 78 -7.77 1.59 -0.65
C GLU A 78 -8.67 0.64 0.15
N LYS A 79 -9.92 0.45 -0.29
CA LYS A 79 -10.83 -0.52 0.31
C LYS A 79 -10.30 -1.95 0.13
N PHE A 80 -9.75 -2.27 -1.04
CA PHE A 80 -9.16 -3.58 -1.30
C PHE A 80 -7.99 -3.89 -0.35
N LYS A 81 -7.14 -2.89 -0.08
CA LYS A 81 -6.01 -3.00 0.87
C LYS A 81 -6.45 -3.39 2.28
N VAL A 82 -7.62 -2.92 2.74
CA VAL A 82 -8.16 -3.26 4.07
C VAL A 82 -8.39 -4.77 4.21
N PHE A 83 -8.84 -5.42 3.14
CA PHE A 83 -9.11 -6.88 3.12
C PHE A 83 -7.87 -7.71 2.79
N HIS A 84 -6.83 -7.09 2.21
CA HIS A 84 -5.58 -7.76 1.80
C HIS A 84 -4.37 -7.02 2.37
N PRO A 85 -4.19 -6.99 3.71
CA PRO A 85 -3.13 -6.20 4.35
C PRO A 85 -1.72 -6.76 4.10
N GLY A 86 -1.61 -8.02 3.70
CA GLY A 86 -0.34 -8.73 3.43
C GLY A 86 -0.21 -9.26 2.02
N GLY A 87 0.91 -9.92 1.74
CA GLY A 87 1.22 -10.51 0.44
C GLY A 87 1.58 -9.49 -0.64
N ASN A 88 1.84 -9.99 -1.86
CA ASN A 88 2.30 -9.16 -2.98
C ASN A 88 1.33 -8.04 -3.38
N ILE A 89 0.03 -8.29 -3.29
CA ILE A 89 -0.99 -7.29 -3.65
C ILE A 89 -1.06 -6.19 -2.59
N GLY A 90 -1.10 -6.55 -1.31
CA GLY A 90 -1.13 -5.58 -0.21
C GLY A 90 0.10 -4.68 -0.19
N SER A 91 1.29 -5.26 -0.36
CA SER A 91 2.55 -4.51 -0.39
C SER A 91 2.67 -3.58 -1.60
N SER A 92 2.15 -3.97 -2.77
CA SER A 92 2.14 -3.11 -3.97
C SER A 92 1.26 -1.86 -3.84
N LEU A 93 0.30 -1.88 -2.90
CA LEU A 93 -0.62 -0.77 -2.63
C LEU A 93 -0.15 0.16 -1.48
N LEU A 94 1.02 -0.11 -0.90
CA LEU A 94 1.58 0.73 0.16
C LEU A 94 2.05 2.08 -0.41
N LEU A 95 1.75 3.13 0.33
CA LEU A 95 2.20 4.48 0.05
C LEU A 95 3.28 4.91 1.07
N ALA A 96 4.04 5.93 0.72
CA ALA A 96 5.06 6.53 1.57
C ALA A 96 4.54 6.85 2.99
N LYS A 97 3.34 7.39 3.10
CA LYS A 97 2.69 7.72 4.38
C LYS A 97 2.38 6.52 5.27
N ASP A 98 2.23 5.33 4.68
CA ASP A 98 1.88 4.10 5.42
C ASP A 98 3.09 3.49 6.14
N ILE A 99 4.30 3.76 5.62
CA ILE A 99 5.56 3.15 6.09
C ILE A 99 6.57 4.17 6.63
N MET A 100 6.29 5.48 6.50
CA MET A 100 7.20 6.51 7.00
C MET A 100 7.25 6.53 8.53
N ILE A 101 8.42 6.82 9.04
CA ILE A 101 8.63 7.17 10.44
C ILE A 101 8.18 8.62 10.62
N SER A 102 7.36 8.89 11.61
CA SER A 102 6.81 10.21 11.89
C SER A 102 6.89 10.61 13.38
N GLY A 103 6.64 11.86 13.69
CA GLY A 103 6.57 12.37 15.05
C GLY A 103 7.88 12.23 15.83
N LYS A 104 7.79 11.87 17.10
CA LYS A 104 8.94 11.76 18.02
C LYS A 104 9.97 10.68 17.64
N LYS A 105 9.61 9.77 16.74
CA LYS A 105 10.52 8.72 16.27
C LYS A 105 11.51 9.21 15.21
N MET A 106 11.24 10.33 14.56
CA MET A 106 12.13 10.91 13.55
C MET A 106 13.46 11.37 14.15
N PRO A 107 14.61 11.11 13.49
CA PRO A 107 15.92 11.66 13.82
C PRO A 107 16.01 13.13 13.34
N VAL A 108 15.50 14.06 14.11
CA VAL A 108 15.42 15.46 13.74
C VAL A 108 16.17 16.32 14.76
N ILE A 109 16.93 17.30 14.27
CA ILE A 109 17.70 18.24 15.08
C ILE A 109 17.49 19.69 14.60
N ASN A 110 17.56 20.64 15.53
CA ASN A 110 17.51 22.06 15.20
C ASN A 110 18.85 22.50 14.55
N TYR A 111 18.79 23.36 13.54
CA TYR A 111 19.97 23.87 12.80
C TYR A 111 20.99 24.60 13.67
N LYS A 112 20.60 25.08 14.86
CA LYS A 112 21.49 25.75 15.83
C LYS A 112 22.35 24.81 16.67
N LYS A 113 22.09 23.49 16.55
CA LYS A 113 22.77 22.44 17.30
C LYS A 113 24.08 22.05 16.60
N ASN A 114 24.96 21.34 17.34
CA ASN A 114 26.27 20.98 16.89
C ASN A 114 26.37 19.50 16.46
N PHE A 115 27.53 19.14 15.94
CA PHE A 115 27.86 17.77 15.48
C PHE A 115 27.68 16.71 16.59
N LYS A 116 28.14 16.97 17.82
CA LYS A 116 28.03 16.03 18.95
C LYS A 116 26.56 15.68 19.26
N GLU A 117 25.68 16.65 19.17
CA GLU A 117 24.25 16.42 19.38
C GLU A 117 23.60 15.64 18.24
N ALA A 118 24.02 15.87 16.98
CA ALA A 118 23.60 15.10 15.83
C ALA A 118 24.02 13.64 15.96
N LEU A 119 25.27 13.37 16.36
CA LEU A 119 25.79 12.03 16.60
C LEU A 119 24.97 11.30 17.69
N LYS A 120 24.64 12.00 18.80
CA LYS A 120 23.80 11.45 19.86
C LYS A 120 22.43 11.00 19.33
N ILE A 121 21.76 11.85 18.53
CA ILE A 121 20.45 11.53 17.95
C ILE A 121 20.57 10.37 16.96
N MET A 122 21.59 10.35 16.13
CA MET A 122 21.85 9.26 15.16
C MET A 122 21.98 7.92 15.87
N ASN A 123 22.79 7.85 16.94
CA ASN A 123 22.98 6.65 17.75
C ASN A 123 21.69 6.20 18.45
N GLN A 124 20.89 7.14 18.96
CA GLN A 124 19.61 6.84 19.62
C GLN A 124 18.56 6.33 18.65
N LYS A 125 18.49 6.90 17.45
CA LYS A 125 17.45 6.54 16.45
C LYS A 125 17.85 5.41 15.52
N LYS A 126 19.14 5.08 15.41
CA LYS A 126 19.71 3.95 14.65
C LYS A 126 19.30 3.92 13.16
N LEU A 127 19.11 5.09 12.56
CA LEU A 127 18.72 5.21 11.15
C LEU A 127 19.86 5.70 10.23
N GLY A 128 21.05 5.90 10.79
CA GLY A 128 22.20 6.38 10.02
C GLY A 128 22.05 7.77 9.41
N ILE A 129 21.01 8.52 9.78
CA ILE A 129 20.74 9.88 9.30
C ILE A 129 20.20 10.77 10.39
N VAL A 130 20.38 12.08 10.23
CA VAL A 130 19.73 13.14 11.03
C VAL A 130 19.28 14.26 10.11
N VAL A 131 18.00 14.63 10.21
CA VAL A 131 17.42 15.73 9.43
C VAL A 131 17.56 17.04 10.21
N ILE A 132 18.16 18.03 9.58
CA ILE A 132 18.33 19.37 10.17
C ILE A 132 17.15 20.22 9.78
N ILE A 133 16.48 20.80 10.79
CA ILE A 133 15.32 21.66 10.60
C ILE A 133 15.51 23.05 11.20
N LYS A 134 14.88 24.05 10.56
CA LYS A 134 14.70 25.41 11.10
C LYS A 134 13.21 25.73 11.04
N ASN A 135 12.58 26.02 12.19
CA ASN A 135 11.14 26.34 12.26
C ASN A 135 10.24 25.29 11.56
N LYS A 136 10.53 24.01 11.77
CA LYS A 136 9.88 22.83 11.13
C LYS A 136 10.16 22.66 9.63
N PHE A 137 10.94 23.52 8.99
CA PHE A 137 11.34 23.37 7.58
C PHE A 137 12.68 22.64 7.46
N ILE A 138 12.77 21.80 6.45
CA ILE A 138 13.99 21.06 6.11
C ILE A 138 15.07 22.04 5.68
N LYS A 139 16.25 21.95 6.28
CA LYS A 139 17.45 22.70 5.92
C LYS A 139 18.49 21.81 5.28
N GLY A 140 18.61 20.58 5.75
CA GLY A 140 19.56 19.63 5.23
C GLY A 140 19.43 18.27 5.90
N LEU A 141 20.35 17.41 5.52
CA LEU A 141 20.48 16.05 6.00
C LEU A 141 21.95 15.75 6.28
N VAL A 142 22.23 15.09 7.40
CA VAL A 142 23.55 14.53 7.72
C VAL A 142 23.42 13.02 7.77
N THR A 143 24.32 12.33 7.10
CA THR A 143 24.41 10.86 7.11
C THR A 143 25.57 10.38 7.97
N ASP A 144 25.56 9.09 8.35
CA ASP A 144 26.67 8.43 9.04
C ASP A 144 27.98 8.55 8.25
N GLY A 145 27.91 8.47 6.90
CA GLY A 145 29.05 8.66 6.02
C GLY A 145 29.63 10.08 6.09
N ASP A 146 28.80 11.11 6.22
CA ASP A 146 29.24 12.50 6.38
C ASP A 146 29.96 12.67 7.72
N LEU A 147 29.41 12.09 8.79
CA LEU A 147 30.02 12.12 10.11
C LEU A 147 31.38 11.41 10.14
N ARG A 148 31.50 10.23 9.51
CA ARG A 148 32.76 9.47 9.45
C ARG A 148 33.88 10.21 8.69
N ARG A 149 33.54 10.88 7.57
CA ARG A 149 34.50 11.67 6.80
C ARG A 149 35.08 12.80 7.62
N ASP A 150 34.27 13.39 8.49
CA ASP A 150 34.65 14.57 9.23
C ASP A 150 35.34 14.30 10.56
N LEU A 151 35.08 13.14 11.18
CA LEU A 151 35.82 12.68 12.38
C LEU A 151 37.34 12.61 12.14
N LYS A 152 37.79 12.33 10.90
CA LYS A 152 39.21 12.35 10.52
C LYS A 152 39.84 13.75 10.64
N ASN A 153 39.01 14.82 10.65
CA ASN A 153 39.45 16.21 10.64
C ASN A 153 39.30 16.93 11.99
N ASN A 154 39.19 16.22 13.09
CA ASN A 154 39.03 16.76 14.46
C ASN A 154 37.90 17.78 14.64
N SER A 155 36.77 17.60 14.02
CA SER A 155 35.72 18.60 13.84
C SER A 155 34.54 18.51 14.82
N ILE A 156 34.72 17.90 15.98
CA ILE A 156 33.63 17.56 16.93
C ILE A 156 32.76 18.75 17.38
N ASN A 157 33.31 19.97 17.34
CA ASN A 157 32.62 21.20 17.77
C ASN A 157 32.17 22.11 16.62
N LYS A 158 32.23 21.63 15.37
CA LYS A 158 31.88 22.46 14.20
C LYS A 158 30.38 22.54 13.99
N ASP A 159 29.95 23.61 13.33
CA ASP A 159 28.59 23.88 12.92
C ASP A 159 28.08 22.81 11.93
N LEU A 160 26.89 22.26 12.16
CA LEU A 160 26.24 21.28 11.29
C LEU A 160 26.06 21.77 9.86
N ASN A 161 25.95 23.06 9.64
CA ASN A 161 25.80 23.65 8.31
C ASN A 161 26.99 23.37 7.37
N LYS A 162 28.19 23.05 7.92
CA LYS A 162 29.39 22.74 7.13
C LYS A 162 29.41 21.30 6.59
N PHE A 163 28.58 20.41 7.14
CA PHE A 163 28.59 18.97 6.87
C PHE A 163 27.30 18.46 6.24
N MET A 164 26.20 19.20 6.36
CA MET A 164 24.92 18.76 5.86
C MET A 164 24.85 18.79 4.34
N SER A 165 24.19 17.81 3.77
CA SER A 165 23.68 17.90 2.40
C SER A 165 22.52 18.89 2.35
N ASN A 166 22.66 19.98 1.60
CA ASN A 166 21.66 21.03 1.47
C ASN A 166 20.49 20.68 0.52
N LYS A 167 20.61 19.59 -0.21
CA LYS A 167 19.60 19.15 -1.20
C LYS A 167 19.17 17.68 -0.94
N PRO A 168 18.60 17.37 0.23
CA PRO A 168 18.11 16.03 0.49
C PRO A 168 16.99 15.68 -0.48
N LEU A 169 16.93 14.40 -0.90
CA LEU A 169 15.84 13.93 -1.73
C LEU A 169 14.54 13.88 -0.93
N VAL A 170 13.53 14.48 -1.52
CA VAL A 170 12.21 14.64 -0.89
C VAL A 170 11.15 14.03 -1.79
N VAL A 171 10.24 13.25 -1.20
CA VAL A 171 9.15 12.60 -1.92
C VAL A 171 7.79 12.97 -1.32
N ASN A 172 6.76 12.76 -2.12
CA ASN A 172 5.37 12.95 -1.72
C ASN A 172 4.89 11.84 -0.79
N GLU A 173 4.07 12.17 0.20
CA GLU A 173 3.45 11.21 1.11
C GLU A 173 2.57 10.16 0.43
N ASN A 174 2.02 10.47 -0.75
CA ASN A 174 1.19 9.56 -1.56
C ASN A 174 2.00 8.80 -2.62
N MET A 175 3.33 8.89 -2.60
CA MET A 175 4.18 8.10 -3.51
C MET A 175 4.06 6.61 -3.19
N PRO A 176 3.92 5.73 -4.21
CA PRO A 176 3.99 4.28 -4.01
C PRO A 176 5.32 3.86 -3.36
N ALA A 177 5.25 2.93 -2.41
CA ALA A 177 6.41 2.41 -1.68
C ALA A 177 7.45 1.77 -2.63
N SER A 178 7.00 1.02 -3.63
CA SER A 178 7.86 0.44 -4.67
C SER A 178 8.64 1.51 -5.46
N LYS A 179 7.98 2.62 -5.80
CA LYS A 179 8.65 3.74 -6.46
C LYS A 179 9.69 4.40 -5.57
N ALA A 180 9.40 4.55 -4.27
CA ALA A 180 10.36 5.06 -3.29
C ALA A 180 11.60 4.15 -3.19
N LEU A 181 11.41 2.82 -3.19
CA LEU A 181 12.50 1.84 -3.21
C LEU A 181 13.34 1.95 -4.50
N GLY A 182 12.68 2.08 -5.65
CA GLY A 182 13.36 2.29 -6.94
C GLY A 182 14.28 3.52 -6.93
N ILE A 183 13.78 4.65 -6.39
CA ILE A 183 14.59 5.88 -6.24
C ILE A 183 15.78 5.65 -5.31
N MET A 184 15.59 4.95 -4.18
CA MET A 184 16.69 4.66 -3.26
C MET A 184 17.78 3.81 -3.91
N ASN A 185 17.40 2.79 -4.68
CA ASN A 185 18.34 1.92 -5.39
C ASN A 185 19.08 2.68 -6.50
N GLU A 186 18.38 3.45 -7.31
CA GLU A 186 18.98 4.26 -8.40
C GLU A 186 19.98 5.28 -7.84
N LYS A 187 19.59 6.00 -6.78
CA LYS A 187 20.42 7.05 -6.17
C LYS A 187 21.42 6.51 -5.15
N LYS A 188 21.43 5.20 -4.86
CA LYS A 188 22.27 4.53 -3.85
C LYS A 188 22.16 5.18 -2.47
N ILE A 189 20.95 5.48 -2.04
CA ILE A 189 20.61 6.08 -0.74
C ILE A 189 19.71 5.18 0.07
N THR A 190 19.79 5.30 1.39
CA THR A 190 19.03 4.47 2.34
C THR A 190 17.79 5.15 2.90
N SER A 191 17.58 6.45 2.61
CA SER A 191 16.50 7.21 3.20
C SER A 191 15.98 8.30 2.26
N LEU A 192 14.67 8.56 2.36
CA LEU A 192 13.97 9.65 1.67
C LEU A 192 13.18 10.47 2.68
N LEU A 193 13.18 11.78 2.52
CA LEU A 193 12.35 12.68 3.31
C LEU A 193 10.94 12.77 2.70
N VAL A 194 9.92 12.72 3.54
CA VAL A 194 8.51 12.76 3.10
C VAL A 194 7.90 14.10 3.45
N VAL A 195 7.20 14.68 2.49
CA VAL A 195 6.45 15.91 2.64
C VAL A 195 5.03 15.76 2.08
N THR A 196 4.15 16.71 2.37
CA THR A 196 2.82 16.77 1.76
C THR A 196 2.88 17.20 0.29
N ASP A 197 1.83 16.93 -0.48
CA ASP A 197 1.70 17.41 -1.86
C ASP A 197 1.87 18.93 -1.96
N LYS A 198 1.28 19.66 -1.01
CA LYS A 198 1.34 21.13 -0.95
C LYS A 198 2.78 21.63 -0.73
N ASP A 199 3.55 20.92 0.10
CA ASP A 199 4.92 21.32 0.44
C ASP A 199 5.96 20.87 -0.60
N LEU A 200 5.63 19.87 -1.42
CA LEU A 200 6.57 19.39 -2.46
C LEU A 200 6.94 20.48 -3.47
N LYS A 201 5.98 21.35 -3.81
CA LYS A 201 6.15 22.44 -4.78
C LYS A 201 6.78 23.72 -4.18
N LYS A 202 6.91 23.78 -2.84
CA LYS A 202 7.47 24.97 -2.16
C LYS A 202 8.98 24.91 -2.07
N SER A 203 9.63 26.08 -2.03
CA SER A 203 11.06 26.21 -1.73
C SER A 203 11.35 25.73 -0.29
N ASN A 204 10.55 26.16 0.67
CA ASN A 204 10.65 25.75 2.08
C ASN A 204 9.68 24.58 2.34
N LYS A 205 10.23 23.37 2.48
CA LYS A 205 9.48 22.11 2.65
C LYS A 205 9.36 21.75 4.13
N ARG A 206 8.16 21.45 4.61
CA ARG A 206 7.94 20.97 5.98
C ARG A 206 8.07 19.45 6.02
N LEU A 207 8.95 18.96 6.90
CA LEU A 207 9.12 17.51 7.09
C LEU A 207 7.85 16.89 7.71
N LYS A 208 7.32 15.85 7.06
CA LYS A 208 6.20 15.05 7.54
C LYS A 208 6.66 13.69 8.07
N GLY A 209 7.63 13.09 7.41
CA GLY A 209 8.15 11.78 7.77
C GLY A 209 9.47 11.46 7.07
N ILE A 210 9.98 10.27 7.37
CA ILE A 210 11.22 9.72 6.78
C ILE A 210 10.93 8.28 6.40
N ILE A 211 11.24 7.89 5.17
CA ILE A 211 11.25 6.49 4.74
C ILE A 211 12.68 6.00 4.84
N HIS A 212 12.88 4.83 5.44
CA HIS A 212 14.17 4.16 5.48
C HIS A 212 14.07 2.81 4.78
N ILE A 213 15.09 2.41 4.04
CA ILE A 213 15.09 1.20 3.20
C ILE A 213 14.72 -0.07 3.97
N HIS A 214 15.16 -0.22 5.23
CA HIS A 214 14.80 -1.38 6.05
C HIS A 214 13.30 -1.51 6.28
N PHE A 215 12.59 -0.41 6.51
CA PHE A 215 11.13 -0.45 6.70
C PHE A 215 10.39 -0.74 5.38
N LEU A 216 10.92 -0.27 4.25
CA LEU A 216 10.41 -0.64 2.92
C LEU A 216 10.51 -2.15 2.69
N LEU A 217 11.69 -2.72 2.93
CA LEU A 217 11.91 -4.16 2.75
C LEU A 217 11.06 -5.00 3.72
N GLN A 218 10.94 -4.60 4.99
CA GLN A 218 10.08 -5.27 5.98
C GLN A 218 8.60 -5.21 5.60
N SER A 219 8.16 -4.14 4.93
CA SER A 219 6.76 -4.00 4.47
C SER A 219 6.44 -4.83 3.23
N GLY A 220 7.43 -5.53 2.66
CA GLY A 220 7.28 -6.31 1.44
C GLY A 220 7.22 -5.47 0.16
N ALA A 221 7.58 -4.18 0.21
CA ALA A 221 7.71 -3.36 -1.00
C ALA A 221 8.81 -3.92 -1.91
N ARG A 222 8.46 -4.16 -3.18
CA ARG A 222 9.34 -4.69 -4.23
C ARG A 222 9.20 -3.86 -5.50
#